data_6b708f0cb04eda0916aba5e7ec4f299a
#
_entry.id   6b708f0cb04eda0916aba5e7ec4f299a
#
_cell.length_a   1.000
_cell.length_b   1.000
_cell.length_c   1.000
_cell.angle_alpha   90.00
_cell.angle_beta   90.00
_cell.angle_gamma   90.00
#
_symmetry.space_group_name_H-M   'P 1'
#
loop_
_entity.id
_entity.type
_entity.pdbx_description
1 polymer ?
#
loop_
_entity_poly.entity_id
_entity_poly.type
_entity_poly.pdbx_seq_one_letter_code
_entity_poly.pdbx_strand_id
1 'polypeptide(L)'
;MENNQSIKGRCKCGEVKYQITEKPLFTQACHCKDCKVLTGSSYVVNSSVLENTLKVEGEVSSAKLTAGSGAASRAFFCTKCGTYVYTDYDSAVGRLNVRTKTLEDPDKFPPQAHIFIKDKDPWLNLSENVNCFVEMYDPKVTWPEESLNRIKDYLKIKKNKSQ
;
A
#
# COMPACT_ATOMS: atom_id res chain seq x y z
N MET A 1 -23.01 -10.46 -12.00
CA MET A 1 -23.01 -9.21 -11.21
C MET A 1 -21.97 -9.40 -10.12
N GLU A 2 -20.77 -8.89 -10.33
CA GLU A 2 -19.74 -8.88 -9.27
C GLU A 2 -20.28 -8.00 -8.15
N ASN A 3 -20.47 -8.59 -7.00
CA ASN A 3 -20.88 -7.92 -5.77
C ASN A 3 -19.76 -6.95 -5.41
N ASN A 4 -19.90 -5.68 -5.75
CA ASN A 4 -18.92 -4.61 -5.51
C ASN A 4 -18.88 -4.27 -4.01
N GLN A 5 -18.53 -5.28 -3.21
CA GLN A 5 -18.46 -5.18 -1.77
C GLN A 5 -17.22 -4.36 -1.42
N SER A 6 -17.41 -3.15 -0.89
CA SER A 6 -16.31 -2.28 -0.46
C SER A 6 -15.43 -3.01 0.57
N ILE A 7 -14.12 -2.91 0.38
CA ILE A 7 -13.12 -3.46 1.29
C ILE A 7 -12.98 -2.47 2.46
N LYS A 8 -13.20 -2.94 3.68
CA LYS A 8 -13.17 -2.11 4.88
C LYS A 8 -11.87 -2.32 5.66
N GLY A 9 -11.48 -1.28 6.37
CA GLY A 9 -10.36 -1.33 7.29
C GLY A 9 -10.47 -0.29 8.40
N ARG A 10 -9.62 -0.42 9.42
CA ARG A 10 -9.62 0.46 10.57
C ARG A 10 -8.29 0.46 11.31
N CYS A 11 -8.05 1.51 12.08
CA CYS A 11 -6.96 1.54 13.05
C CYS A 11 -7.25 0.63 14.25
N LYS A 12 -6.24 0.39 15.09
CA LYS A 12 -6.37 -0.49 16.26
C LYS A 12 -7.49 -0.07 17.21
N CYS A 13 -7.66 1.23 17.48
CA CYS A 13 -8.69 1.73 18.40
C CYS A 13 -10.08 1.92 17.76
N GLY A 14 -10.19 1.83 16.42
CA GLY A 14 -11.43 2.02 15.69
C GLY A 14 -11.82 3.48 15.42
N GLU A 15 -11.02 4.47 15.85
CA GLU A 15 -11.25 5.89 15.59
C GLU A 15 -11.17 6.23 14.10
N VAL A 16 -10.12 5.74 13.45
CA VAL A 16 -9.98 5.83 12.00
C VAL A 16 -10.58 4.59 11.36
N LYS A 17 -11.55 4.80 10.49
CA LYS A 17 -12.16 3.78 9.62
C LYS A 17 -11.97 4.19 8.17
N TYR A 18 -11.90 3.23 7.29
CA TYR A 18 -11.82 3.53 5.88
C TYR A 18 -12.45 2.42 5.03
N GLN A 19 -12.77 2.77 3.81
CA GLN A 19 -13.22 1.83 2.80
C GLN A 19 -12.48 2.06 1.48
N ILE A 20 -12.22 0.97 0.78
CA ILE A 20 -11.68 0.96 -0.56
C ILE A 20 -12.80 0.44 -1.48
N THR A 21 -13.19 1.25 -2.46
CA THR A 21 -14.37 0.95 -3.31
C THR A 21 -14.07 0.02 -4.48
N GLU A 22 -12.79 -0.26 -4.73
CA GLU A 22 -12.33 -1.18 -5.76
C GLU A 22 -11.22 -2.08 -5.22
N LYS A 23 -11.00 -3.25 -5.85
CA LYS A 23 -9.91 -4.14 -5.43
C LYS A 23 -8.54 -3.43 -5.54
N PRO A 24 -7.58 -3.75 -4.66
CA PRO A 24 -6.22 -3.26 -4.79
C PRO A 24 -5.62 -3.54 -6.17
N LEU A 25 -4.78 -2.64 -6.63
CA LEU A 25 -4.02 -2.82 -7.88
C LEU A 25 -2.98 -3.94 -7.72
N PHE A 26 -2.32 -3.98 -6.58
CA PHE A 26 -1.28 -4.94 -6.25
C PHE A 26 -1.00 -4.95 -4.75
N THR A 27 -0.65 -6.11 -4.21
CA THR A 27 -0.22 -6.25 -2.81
C THR A 27 1.20 -6.77 -2.75
N GLN A 28 2.04 -6.15 -1.93
CA GLN A 28 3.46 -6.48 -1.81
C GLN A 28 3.95 -6.43 -0.37
N ALA A 29 4.94 -7.25 -0.05
CA ALA A 29 5.68 -7.20 1.21
C ALA A 29 7.00 -6.44 1.02
N CYS A 30 7.21 -5.37 1.79
CA CYS A 30 8.42 -4.54 1.72
C CYS A 30 9.33 -4.82 2.90
N HIS A 31 10.59 -5.20 2.63
CA HIS A 31 11.62 -5.51 3.62
C HIS A 31 12.61 -4.37 3.85
N CYS A 32 12.43 -3.18 3.24
CA CYS A 32 13.36 -2.09 3.40
C CYS A 32 13.48 -1.64 4.87
N LYS A 33 14.65 -1.12 5.24
CA LYS A 33 14.96 -0.67 6.62
C LYS A 33 13.94 0.32 7.14
N ASP A 34 13.52 1.30 6.33
CA ASP A 34 12.57 2.33 6.75
C ASP A 34 11.18 1.74 7.07
N CYS A 35 10.69 0.81 6.25
CA CYS A 35 9.44 0.12 6.52
C CYS A 35 9.50 -0.67 7.83
N LYS A 36 10.62 -1.36 8.09
CA LYS A 36 10.82 -2.11 9.32
C LYS A 36 10.85 -1.19 10.55
N VAL A 37 11.55 -0.08 10.48
CA VAL A 37 11.61 0.91 11.58
C VAL A 37 10.24 1.52 11.85
N LEU A 38 9.52 1.94 10.79
CA LEU A 38 8.20 2.58 10.92
C LEU A 38 7.13 1.67 11.52
N THR A 39 7.25 0.38 11.32
CA THR A 39 6.23 -0.60 11.76
C THR A 39 6.68 -1.46 12.92
N GLY A 40 7.96 -1.42 13.28
CA GLY A 40 8.53 -2.31 14.31
C GLY A 40 8.41 -3.80 13.95
N SER A 41 8.48 -4.12 12.65
CA SER A 41 8.28 -5.48 12.14
C SER A 41 9.35 -5.87 11.13
N SER A 42 9.45 -7.16 10.80
CA SER A 42 10.43 -7.68 9.83
C SER A 42 10.13 -7.28 8.38
N TYR A 43 8.93 -6.90 8.09
CA TYR A 43 8.45 -6.35 6.81
C TYR A 43 7.06 -5.77 6.96
N VAL A 44 6.62 -5.00 5.99
CA VAL A 44 5.26 -4.47 5.94
C VAL A 44 4.55 -4.95 4.69
N VAL A 45 3.27 -5.35 4.82
CA VAL A 45 2.43 -5.68 3.66
C VAL A 45 1.61 -4.45 3.28
N ASN A 46 1.72 -4.07 2.00
CA ASN A 46 1.09 -2.89 1.43
C ASN A 46 0.18 -3.29 0.28
N SER A 47 -1.06 -2.82 0.31
CA SER A 47 -2.00 -2.89 -0.81
C SER A 47 -2.01 -1.55 -1.52
N SER A 48 -1.54 -1.53 -2.78
CA SER A 48 -1.59 -0.35 -3.64
C SER A 48 -3.00 -0.17 -4.18
N VAL A 49 -3.60 1.00 -3.97
CA VAL A 49 -4.96 1.33 -4.39
C VAL A 49 -4.98 2.62 -5.19
N LEU A 50 -5.99 2.84 -6.05
CA LEU A 50 -6.21 4.15 -6.66
C LEU A 50 -6.59 5.17 -5.58
N GLU A 51 -6.03 6.36 -5.63
CA GLU A 51 -6.25 7.38 -4.59
C GLU A 51 -7.72 7.79 -4.44
N ASN A 52 -8.49 7.79 -5.53
CA ASN A 52 -9.91 8.13 -5.53
C ASN A 52 -10.81 7.02 -4.95
N THR A 53 -10.28 5.83 -4.78
CA THR A 53 -11.05 4.68 -4.24
C THR A 53 -10.96 4.57 -2.71
N LEU A 54 -9.98 5.23 -2.09
CA LEU A 54 -9.82 5.23 -0.64
C LEU A 54 -10.64 6.37 -0.02
N LYS A 55 -11.56 6.03 0.86
CA LYS A 55 -12.35 6.96 1.67
C LYS A 55 -12.02 6.73 3.13
N VAL A 56 -11.52 7.76 3.80
CA VAL A 56 -11.08 7.71 5.21
C VAL A 56 -11.98 8.57 6.06
N GLU A 57 -12.42 8.03 7.18
CA GLU A 57 -13.17 8.70 8.25
C GLU A 57 -12.35 8.67 9.53
N GLY A 58 -12.49 9.72 10.37
CA GLY A 58 -11.68 9.88 11.57
C GLY A 58 -10.44 10.72 11.34
N GLU A 59 -9.79 11.11 12.43
CA GLU A 59 -8.67 12.04 12.40
C GLU A 59 -7.35 11.32 12.20
N VAL A 60 -6.59 11.75 11.18
CA VAL A 60 -5.23 11.26 10.91
C VAL A 60 -4.22 12.39 11.01
N SER A 61 -3.08 12.11 11.62
CA SER A 61 -1.87 12.94 11.52
C SER A 61 -1.02 12.47 10.35
N SER A 62 -0.14 13.31 9.85
CA SER A 62 0.80 12.92 8.78
C SER A 62 2.23 13.34 9.08
N ALA A 63 3.18 12.53 8.63
CA ALA A 63 4.61 12.82 8.67
C ALA A 63 5.19 12.73 7.26
N LYS A 64 6.04 13.71 6.91
CA LYS A 64 6.88 13.64 5.70
C LYS A 64 8.08 12.77 5.98
N LEU A 65 8.32 11.81 5.12
CA LEU A 65 9.38 10.82 5.27
C LEU A 65 10.09 10.61 3.92
N THR A 66 11.28 10.02 3.98
CA THR A 66 11.97 9.50 2.81
C THR A 66 11.81 7.98 2.82
N ALA A 67 11.36 7.40 1.72
CA ALA A 67 11.22 5.95 1.59
C ALA A 67 12.57 5.27 1.36
N GLY A 68 12.65 3.95 1.57
CA GLY A 68 13.85 3.15 1.28
C GLY A 68 14.32 3.20 -0.17
N SER A 69 13.46 3.62 -1.10
CA SER A 69 13.81 3.92 -2.49
C SER A 69 14.40 5.33 -2.69
N GLY A 70 14.53 6.15 -1.65
CA GLY A 70 14.89 7.57 -1.73
C GLY A 70 13.73 8.50 -2.11
N ALA A 71 12.54 7.96 -2.43
CA ALA A 71 11.39 8.76 -2.80
C ALA A 71 10.79 9.49 -1.58
N ALA A 72 10.39 10.75 -1.77
CA ALA A 72 9.62 11.46 -0.76
C ALA A 72 8.24 10.82 -0.59
N SER A 73 7.77 10.79 0.63
CA SER A 73 6.49 10.18 0.99
C SER A 73 5.84 10.91 2.15
N ARG A 74 4.52 10.69 2.29
CA ARG A 74 3.74 11.15 3.42
C ARG A 74 3.01 9.96 4.04
N ALA A 75 3.36 9.64 5.28
CA ALA A 75 2.74 8.58 6.06
C ALA A 75 1.59 9.16 6.91
N PHE A 76 0.50 8.41 7.02
CA PHE A 76 -0.72 8.81 7.73
C PHE A 76 -0.99 7.85 8.89
N PHE A 77 -1.22 8.43 10.08
CA PHE A 77 -1.37 7.73 11.34
C PHE A 77 -2.66 8.15 12.04
N CYS A 78 -3.30 7.23 12.74
CA CYS A 78 -4.37 7.56 13.65
C CYS A 78 -3.84 8.47 14.78
N THR A 79 -4.47 9.63 15.00
CA THR A 79 -4.06 10.59 16.05
C THR A 79 -4.19 10.01 17.45
N LYS A 80 -5.12 9.07 17.68
CA LYS A 80 -5.43 8.50 18.99
C LYS A 80 -4.55 7.32 19.36
N CYS A 81 -4.27 6.39 18.42
CA CYS A 81 -3.55 5.15 18.75
C CYS A 81 -2.25 4.94 17.97
N GLY A 82 -1.87 5.89 17.09
CA GLY A 82 -0.64 5.81 16.33
C GLY A 82 -0.60 4.73 15.25
N THR A 83 -1.70 4.01 14.98
CA THR A 83 -1.71 3.02 13.91
C THR A 83 -1.35 3.67 12.59
N TYR A 84 -0.33 3.16 11.91
CA TYR A 84 0.05 3.56 10.56
C TYR A 84 -0.93 2.97 9.55
N VAL A 85 -1.72 3.81 8.89
CA VAL A 85 -2.86 3.38 8.06
C VAL A 85 -2.50 3.30 6.59
N TYR A 86 -1.95 4.38 6.02
CA TYR A 86 -1.59 4.44 4.59
C TYR A 86 -0.47 5.44 4.32
N THR A 87 0.09 5.36 3.12
CA THR A 87 1.16 6.24 2.63
C THR A 87 0.85 6.73 1.24
N ASP A 88 1.18 8.00 1.01
CA ASP A 88 1.29 8.63 -0.29
C ASP A 88 2.77 8.78 -0.65
N TYR A 89 3.17 8.33 -1.85
CA TYR A 89 4.52 8.47 -2.37
C TYR A 89 4.50 9.40 -3.57
N ASP A 90 5.34 10.42 -3.59
CA ASP A 90 5.45 11.38 -4.70
C ASP A 90 5.73 10.68 -6.03
N SER A 91 6.48 9.57 -6.00
CA SER A 91 6.78 8.75 -7.18
C SER A 91 5.62 7.85 -7.65
N ALA A 92 4.55 7.74 -6.87
CA ALA A 92 3.43 6.83 -7.12
C ALA A 92 2.14 7.56 -7.48
N VAL A 93 2.22 8.48 -8.45
CA VAL A 93 1.11 9.36 -8.85
C VAL A 93 -0.20 8.60 -9.06
N GLY A 94 -1.27 9.08 -8.42
CA GLY A 94 -2.62 8.50 -8.51
C GLY A 94 -2.85 7.24 -7.65
N ARG A 95 -1.90 6.87 -6.81
CA ARG A 95 -1.97 5.67 -5.96
C ARG A 95 -1.61 5.97 -4.52
N LEU A 96 -2.24 5.23 -3.62
CA LEU A 96 -1.90 5.18 -2.19
C LEU A 96 -1.55 3.75 -1.80
N ASN A 97 -0.69 3.59 -0.80
CA ASN A 97 -0.37 2.28 -0.22
C ASN A 97 -1.02 2.16 1.15
N VAL A 98 -2.08 1.37 1.22
CA VAL A 98 -2.77 1.02 2.47
C VAL A 98 -2.02 -0.10 3.17
N ARG A 99 -1.89 -0.03 4.49
CA ARG A 99 -1.30 -1.10 5.29
C ARG A 99 -2.27 -2.29 5.32
N THR A 100 -1.96 -3.34 4.58
CA THR A 100 -2.87 -4.48 4.34
C THR A 100 -3.39 -5.08 5.65
N LYS A 101 -2.55 -5.16 6.69
CA LYS A 101 -2.94 -5.73 7.99
C LYS A 101 -3.90 -4.85 8.82
N THR A 102 -4.24 -3.64 8.35
CA THR A 102 -5.31 -2.81 8.91
C THR A 102 -6.68 -3.04 8.24
N LEU A 103 -6.76 -3.84 7.18
CA LEU A 103 -8.01 -4.31 6.58
C LEU A 103 -8.74 -5.26 7.55
N GLU A 104 -10.07 -5.33 7.44
CA GLU A 104 -10.88 -6.27 8.24
C GLU A 104 -10.61 -7.73 7.86
N ASP A 105 -10.42 -8.00 6.56
CA ASP A 105 -10.09 -9.32 6.00
C ASP A 105 -8.73 -9.30 5.29
N PRO A 106 -7.61 -9.11 6.00
CA PRO A 106 -6.30 -8.91 5.36
C PRO A 106 -5.79 -10.14 4.60
N ASP A 107 -6.24 -11.32 4.98
CA ASP A 107 -5.78 -12.58 4.40
C ASP A 107 -6.36 -12.86 3.00
N LYS A 108 -7.37 -12.08 2.60
CA LYS A 108 -7.85 -12.03 1.20
C LYS A 108 -6.86 -11.34 0.25
N PHE A 109 -5.86 -10.64 0.78
CA PHE A 109 -4.89 -9.85 0.01
C PHE A 109 -3.45 -10.26 0.37
N PRO A 110 -3.06 -11.52 0.09
CA PRO A 110 -1.69 -11.97 0.33
C PRO A 110 -0.71 -11.20 -0.56
N PRO A 111 0.56 -11.03 -0.15
CA PRO A 111 1.56 -10.39 -0.99
C PRO A 111 1.84 -11.21 -2.25
N GLN A 112 1.81 -10.55 -3.39
CA GLN A 112 2.10 -11.11 -4.72
C GLN A 112 3.60 -11.00 -5.05
N ALA A 113 4.33 -10.18 -4.29
CA ALA A 113 5.77 -10.00 -4.40
C ALA A 113 6.38 -9.57 -3.07
N HIS A 114 7.66 -9.91 -2.87
CA HIS A 114 8.53 -9.37 -1.84
C HIS A 114 9.55 -8.43 -2.48
N ILE A 115 9.70 -7.22 -1.94
CA ILE A 115 10.62 -6.18 -2.43
C ILE A 115 11.64 -5.79 -1.37
N PHE A 116 12.79 -5.26 -1.82
CA PHE A 116 13.95 -4.91 -0.97
C PHE A 116 14.43 -6.09 -0.14
N ILE A 117 14.49 -7.29 -0.74
CA ILE A 117 14.94 -8.50 -0.03
C ILE A 117 16.43 -8.44 0.36
N LYS A 118 17.19 -7.49 -0.18
CA LYS A 118 18.57 -7.20 0.28
C LYS A 118 18.61 -6.81 1.77
N ASP A 119 17.54 -6.22 2.29
CA ASP A 119 17.39 -5.82 3.68
C ASP A 119 16.56 -6.81 4.51
N LYS A 120 16.15 -7.94 3.93
CA LYS A 120 15.39 -8.99 4.62
C LYS A 120 16.16 -9.53 5.81
N ASP A 121 15.46 -9.74 6.92
CA ASP A 121 16.06 -10.36 8.09
C ASP A 121 16.56 -11.78 7.77
N PRO A 122 17.79 -12.17 8.17
CA PRO A 122 18.43 -13.41 7.73
C PRO A 122 17.70 -14.69 8.22
N TRP A 123 16.99 -14.59 9.32
CA TRP A 123 16.22 -15.71 9.88
C TRP A 123 14.85 -15.91 9.21
N LEU A 124 14.39 -14.97 8.38
CA LEU A 124 13.09 -15.04 7.70
C LEU A 124 13.22 -15.85 6.40
N ASN A 125 12.54 -16.98 6.33
CA ASN A 125 12.44 -17.78 5.12
C ASN A 125 11.21 -17.36 4.30
N LEU A 126 11.42 -17.07 3.02
CA LEU A 126 10.35 -16.77 2.07
C LEU A 126 10.00 -18.01 1.26
N SER A 127 8.74 -18.14 0.86
CA SER A 127 8.32 -19.22 -0.03
C SER A 127 8.99 -19.10 -1.39
N GLU A 128 9.43 -20.22 -1.97
CA GLU A 128 10.03 -20.27 -3.32
C GLU A 128 9.05 -19.87 -4.43
N ASN A 129 7.74 -19.95 -4.15
CA ASN A 129 6.68 -19.65 -5.11
C ASN A 129 6.28 -18.18 -5.17
N VAL A 130 6.95 -17.29 -4.42
CA VAL A 130 6.64 -15.87 -4.40
C VAL A 130 7.73 -15.08 -5.11
N ASN A 131 7.32 -14.14 -5.96
CA ASN A 131 8.26 -13.25 -6.65
C ASN A 131 9.04 -12.41 -5.64
N CYS A 132 10.38 -12.49 -5.71
CA CYS A 132 11.28 -11.76 -4.83
C CYS A 132 12.18 -10.84 -5.65
N PHE A 133 12.28 -9.57 -5.22
CA PHE A 133 13.08 -8.55 -5.88
C PHE A 133 14.09 -7.95 -4.90
N VAL A 134 15.35 -7.88 -5.32
CA VAL A 134 16.44 -7.32 -4.51
C VAL A 134 16.14 -5.90 -4.06
N GLU A 135 15.55 -5.10 -4.96
CA GLU A 135 15.07 -3.75 -4.72
C GLU A 135 13.60 -3.61 -5.17
N MET A 136 13.23 -2.48 -5.76
CA MET A 136 11.91 -2.28 -6.34
C MET A 136 11.87 -2.90 -7.75
N TYR A 137 10.71 -3.40 -8.13
CA TYR A 137 10.43 -3.89 -9.49
C TYR A 137 9.86 -2.79 -10.39
N ASP A 138 9.82 -3.04 -11.71
CA ASP A 138 9.03 -2.24 -12.64
C ASP A 138 7.56 -2.73 -12.62
N PRO A 139 6.60 -1.88 -12.19
CA PRO A 139 5.18 -2.24 -12.21
C PRO A 139 4.67 -2.67 -13.59
N LYS A 140 5.23 -2.12 -14.68
CA LYS A 140 4.77 -2.42 -16.04
C LYS A 140 4.96 -3.89 -16.44
N VAL A 141 5.94 -4.57 -15.83
CA VAL A 141 6.22 -5.99 -16.12
C VAL A 141 5.78 -6.93 -15.00
N THR A 142 5.44 -6.37 -13.82
CA THR A 142 5.13 -7.18 -12.64
C THR A 142 3.64 -7.21 -12.30
N TRP A 143 2.93 -6.10 -12.56
CA TRP A 143 1.53 -5.99 -12.20
C TRP A 143 0.62 -6.65 -13.24
N PRO A 144 -0.56 -7.14 -12.80
CA PRO A 144 -1.59 -7.59 -13.74
C PRO A 144 -1.97 -6.51 -14.73
N GLU A 145 -2.20 -6.88 -15.99
CA GLU A 145 -2.58 -5.95 -17.06
C GLU A 145 -3.84 -5.14 -16.71
N GLU A 146 -4.81 -5.77 -16.06
CA GLU A 146 -6.02 -5.09 -15.55
C GLU A 146 -5.66 -3.93 -14.62
N SER A 147 -4.72 -4.13 -13.68
CA SER A 147 -4.28 -3.09 -12.74
C SER A 147 -3.56 -1.95 -13.45
N LEU A 148 -2.75 -2.27 -14.47
CA LEU A 148 -2.07 -1.26 -15.31
C LEU A 148 -3.07 -0.44 -16.12
N ASN A 149 -4.11 -1.05 -16.66
CA ASN A 149 -5.16 -0.36 -17.40
C ASN A 149 -5.96 0.55 -16.46
N ARG A 150 -6.34 0.10 -15.28
CA ARG A 150 -7.08 0.90 -14.29
C ARG A 150 -6.31 2.16 -13.87
N ILE A 151 -5.02 2.06 -13.55
CA ILE A 151 -4.22 3.25 -13.19
C ILE A 151 -4.04 4.20 -14.38
N LYS A 152 -3.83 3.67 -15.60
CA LYS A 152 -3.71 4.47 -16.81
C LYS A 152 -4.97 5.29 -17.11
N ASP A 153 -6.14 4.66 -16.97
CA ASP A 153 -7.42 5.31 -17.22
C ASP A 153 -7.73 6.36 -16.15
N TYR A 154 -7.43 6.03 -14.88
CA TYR A 154 -7.55 7.01 -13.81
C TYR A 154 -6.68 8.25 -14.04
N LEU A 155 -5.42 8.08 -14.44
CA LEU A 155 -4.50 9.21 -14.69
C LEU A 155 -4.94 10.07 -15.87
N LYS A 156 -5.56 9.50 -16.92
CA LYS A 156 -6.17 10.29 -18.01
C LYS A 156 -7.30 11.18 -17.49
N ILE A 157 -8.20 10.63 -16.67
CA ILE A 157 -9.32 11.38 -16.09
C ILE A 157 -8.80 12.50 -15.16
N LYS A 158 -7.80 12.20 -14.34
CA LYS A 158 -7.18 13.17 -13.43
C LYS A 158 -6.57 14.34 -14.19
N LYS A 159 -5.84 14.07 -15.29
CA LYS A 159 -5.23 15.11 -16.14
C LYS A 159 -6.28 16.03 -16.77
N ASN A 160 -7.38 15.47 -17.27
CA ASN A 160 -8.45 16.24 -17.90
C ASN A 160 -9.21 17.15 -16.90
N LYS A 161 -9.24 16.80 -15.61
CA LYS A 161 -9.87 17.63 -14.55
C LYS A 161 -8.95 18.76 -14.04
N SER A 162 -7.67 18.72 -14.36
CA SER A 162 -6.67 19.72 -13.94
C SER A 162 -6.40 20.78 -15.01
N GLN A 163 -7.07 20.70 -16.17
CA GLN A 163 -7.14 21.68 -17.23
C GLN A 163 -8.46 22.45 -17.19
#